data_741ccf64910965d10831012c0a41125a
#
_entry.id   741ccf64910965d10831012c0a41125a
#
_cell.length_a   1.000
_cell.length_b   1.000
_cell.length_c   1.000
_cell.angle_alpha   90.00
_cell.angle_beta   90.00
_cell.angle_gamma   90.00
#
_symmetry.space_group_name_H-M   'P 1'
#
loop_
_entity.id
_entity.type
_entity.pdbx_description
1 polymer ?
#
loop_
_entity_poly.entity_id
_entity_poly.type
_entity_poly.pdbx_seq_one_letter_code
_entity_poly.pdbx_strand_id
1 'polypeptide(L)'
;FFEFNRLETTMQTRKIPATIVTGFLGAGKTTLLRHLLTNAQGKRIAVIVNEFGELGIDGEMLKGCGIGCDENGEENGQLYELANGCLCCTVQEEFAPVMELLAARRDQIDHLVIETSGLALPKPLVQAFQWPALRNTFTVDAVVTVVDAPAVAAGLFADNPVAVDAQRRADDNLDHDSPLAELFEDQLATADLVILHKTDGMDPAEIARVETIVRAETPAGVKLVHVQHGRIDASVLLGMERAVEDAIDARKTHHDEEEDHDHDAFDSVSV
;
A
#
# COMPACT_ATOMS: atom_id res chain seq x y z
N PHE A 1 19.34 -35.47 -42.77
CA PHE A 1 18.70 -35.42 -41.45
C PHE A 1 19.22 -34.17 -40.73
N PHE A 2 18.44 -33.09 -40.78
CA PHE A 2 18.68 -31.89 -39.99
C PHE A 2 17.64 -31.92 -38.88
N GLU A 3 18.07 -32.19 -37.65
CA GLU A 3 17.30 -31.96 -36.45
C GLU A 3 17.19 -30.46 -36.19
N PHE A 4 15.99 -29.92 -36.38
CA PHE A 4 15.63 -28.60 -35.90
C PHE A 4 15.43 -28.68 -34.37
N ASN A 5 16.46 -28.34 -33.63
CA ASN A 5 16.38 -28.12 -32.21
C ASN A 5 15.59 -26.83 -31.93
N ARG A 6 14.29 -26.99 -31.72
CA ARG A 6 13.39 -25.90 -31.31
C ARG A 6 13.71 -25.53 -29.86
N LEU A 7 14.56 -24.57 -29.70
CA LEU A 7 14.69 -23.86 -28.42
C LEU A 7 13.35 -23.16 -28.16
N GLU A 8 12.45 -23.81 -27.45
CA GLU A 8 11.35 -23.15 -26.78
C GLU A 8 11.94 -22.28 -25.66
N THR A 9 12.32 -21.08 -26.03
CA THR A 9 12.54 -20.01 -25.04
C THR A 9 11.17 -19.71 -24.45
N THR A 10 10.86 -20.31 -23.33
CA THR A 10 9.77 -19.86 -22.46
C THR A 10 10.06 -18.41 -22.13
N MET A 11 9.43 -17.47 -22.84
CA MET A 11 9.38 -16.08 -22.44
C MET A 11 8.67 -16.06 -21.09
N GLN A 12 9.45 -16.05 -20.02
CA GLN A 12 8.93 -15.81 -18.69
C GLN A 12 8.36 -14.40 -18.72
N THR A 13 7.05 -14.30 -18.85
CA THR A 13 6.37 -13.01 -18.92
C THR A 13 6.62 -12.28 -17.61
N ARG A 14 7.31 -11.14 -17.68
CA ARG A 14 7.61 -10.30 -16.51
C ARG A 14 6.31 -9.96 -15.80
N LYS A 15 6.24 -10.26 -14.50
CA LYS A 15 5.13 -9.81 -13.65
C LYS A 15 5.16 -8.28 -13.53
N ILE A 16 3.99 -7.67 -13.36
CA ILE A 16 3.86 -6.25 -13.04
C ILE A 16 4.17 -6.08 -11.55
N PRO A 17 5.21 -5.33 -11.17
CA PRO A 17 5.49 -5.04 -9.78
C PRO A 17 4.44 -4.06 -9.22
N ALA A 18 4.00 -4.29 -7.99
CA ALA A 18 3.03 -3.47 -7.28
C ALA A 18 3.62 -2.96 -5.96
N THR A 19 3.62 -1.66 -5.74
CA THR A 19 3.96 -1.05 -4.45
C THR A 19 2.68 -0.69 -3.70
N ILE A 20 2.53 -1.20 -2.49
CA ILE A 20 1.41 -0.87 -1.60
C ILE A 20 1.85 0.27 -0.69
N VAL A 21 1.10 1.37 -0.71
CA VAL A 21 1.34 2.55 0.13
C VAL A 21 0.26 2.63 1.20
N THR A 22 0.66 2.47 2.45
CA THR A 22 -0.21 2.52 3.64
C THR A 22 0.23 3.60 4.61
N GLY A 23 -0.52 3.80 5.68
CA GLY A 23 -0.28 4.81 6.72
C GLY A 23 -1.56 5.56 7.07
N PHE A 24 -1.64 6.11 8.27
CA PHE A 24 -2.84 6.77 8.79
C PHE A 24 -3.32 7.94 7.94
N LEU A 25 -4.60 8.34 8.16
CA LEU A 25 -5.18 9.54 7.55
C LEU A 25 -4.32 10.77 7.82
N GLY A 26 -4.06 11.57 6.79
CA GLY A 26 -3.23 12.77 6.91
C GLY A 26 -1.72 12.52 6.99
N ALA A 27 -1.23 11.27 6.98
CA ALA A 27 0.21 10.97 7.00
C ALA A 27 0.97 11.49 5.76
N GLY A 28 0.24 11.75 4.67
CA GLY A 28 0.81 12.33 3.45
C GLY A 28 0.97 11.36 2.29
N LYS A 29 0.24 10.23 2.31
CA LYS A 29 0.24 9.22 1.22
C LYS A 29 -0.05 9.84 -0.14
N THR A 30 -1.15 10.56 -0.27
CA THR A 30 -1.57 11.23 -1.52
C THR A 30 -0.56 12.28 -1.98
N THR A 31 0.09 13.01 -1.05
CA THR A 31 1.16 13.95 -1.38
C THR A 31 2.38 13.23 -1.95
N LEU A 32 2.74 12.08 -1.37
CA LEU A 32 3.80 11.20 -1.83
C LEU A 32 3.51 10.68 -3.24
N LEU A 33 2.29 10.17 -3.47
CA LEU A 33 1.85 9.66 -4.77
C LEU A 33 1.86 10.74 -5.84
N ARG A 34 1.37 11.95 -5.52
CA ARG A 34 1.42 13.08 -6.46
C ARG A 34 2.85 13.38 -6.88
N HIS A 35 3.78 13.43 -5.91
CA HIS A 35 5.19 13.67 -6.23
C HIS A 35 5.78 12.55 -7.08
N LEU A 36 5.48 11.28 -6.75
CA LEU A 36 5.92 10.11 -7.50
C LEU A 36 5.45 10.17 -8.95
N LEU A 37 4.16 10.43 -9.18
CA LEU A 37 3.56 10.47 -10.52
C LEU A 37 4.09 11.63 -11.35
N THR A 38 4.29 12.79 -10.73
CA THR A 38 4.91 13.95 -11.41
C THR A 38 6.36 13.69 -11.80
N ASN A 39 7.06 12.80 -11.07
CA ASN A 39 8.48 12.50 -11.26
C ASN A 39 8.70 11.03 -11.64
N ALA A 40 7.82 10.44 -12.42
CA ALA A 40 7.81 9.02 -12.77
C ALA A 40 8.98 8.55 -13.66
N GLN A 41 9.83 9.48 -14.14
CA GLN A 41 11.03 9.21 -14.94
C GLN A 41 10.75 8.34 -16.19
N GLY A 42 9.60 8.57 -16.85
CA GLY A 42 9.18 7.83 -18.03
C GLY A 42 8.59 6.44 -17.76
N LYS A 43 8.39 6.05 -16.49
CA LYS A 43 7.66 4.82 -16.16
C LYS A 43 6.15 5.03 -16.32
N ARG A 44 5.48 4.05 -16.91
CA ARG A 44 4.02 4.00 -17.02
C ARG A 44 3.46 3.40 -15.74
N ILE A 45 2.98 4.26 -14.85
CA ILE A 45 2.50 3.89 -13.52
C ILE A 45 0.97 3.86 -13.54
N ALA A 46 0.38 2.70 -13.21
CA ALA A 46 -1.03 2.61 -12.86
C ALA A 46 -1.19 2.85 -11.36
N VAL A 47 -2.24 3.55 -10.96
CA VAL A 47 -2.51 3.84 -9.54
C VAL A 47 -3.92 3.40 -9.21
N ILE A 48 -4.05 2.63 -8.14
CA ILE A 48 -5.33 2.34 -7.48
C ILE A 48 -5.35 3.17 -6.20
N VAL A 49 -6.37 4.01 -6.04
CA VAL A 49 -6.62 4.77 -4.81
C VAL A 49 -7.87 4.21 -4.16
N ASN A 50 -7.73 3.83 -2.90
CA ASN A 50 -8.83 3.40 -2.06
C ASN A 50 -9.16 4.51 -1.07
N GLU A 51 -10.14 5.34 -1.42
CA GLU A 51 -10.59 6.44 -0.58
C GLU A 51 -11.93 6.13 0.06
N PHE A 52 -11.96 6.27 1.39
CA PHE A 52 -13.19 6.22 2.17
C PHE A 52 -13.68 7.66 2.44
N GLY A 53 -14.81 8.04 1.83
CA GLY A 53 -15.45 9.32 2.12
C GLY A 53 -15.91 10.10 0.89
N GLU A 54 -16.83 11.03 1.11
CA GLU A 54 -17.49 11.84 0.11
C GLU A 54 -16.50 12.43 -0.91
N LEU A 55 -16.64 11.96 -2.16
CA LEU A 55 -16.05 12.57 -3.34
C LEU A 55 -14.54 12.81 -3.26
N GLY A 56 -13.78 11.85 -3.75
CA GLY A 56 -12.58 12.05 -4.51
C GLY A 56 -11.82 13.38 -4.45
N ILE A 57 -11.71 14.01 -3.27
CA ILE A 57 -10.86 15.21 -3.15
C ILE A 57 -9.44 14.82 -3.54
N ASP A 58 -9.00 13.64 -3.13
CA ASP A 58 -7.67 13.15 -3.46
C ASP A 58 -7.61 12.65 -4.92
N GLY A 59 -8.63 11.97 -5.42
CA GLY A 59 -8.74 11.58 -6.82
C GLY A 59 -8.91 12.81 -7.75
N GLU A 60 -9.74 13.80 -7.40
CA GLU A 60 -9.82 15.06 -8.14
C GLU A 60 -8.51 15.87 -8.05
N MET A 61 -7.85 15.84 -6.89
CA MET A 61 -6.55 16.46 -6.68
C MET A 61 -5.46 15.78 -7.51
N LEU A 62 -5.51 14.47 -7.64
CA LEU A 62 -4.65 13.72 -8.53
C LEU A 62 -4.96 14.01 -10.00
N LYS A 63 -6.21 14.00 -10.42
CA LYS A 63 -6.66 14.36 -11.79
C LYS A 63 -6.37 15.82 -12.15
N GLY A 64 -6.58 16.74 -11.22
CA GLY A 64 -6.38 18.17 -11.43
C GLY A 64 -4.91 18.61 -11.60
N CYS A 65 -3.94 17.73 -11.28
CA CYS A 65 -2.52 18.02 -11.44
C CYS A 65 -1.93 17.58 -12.79
N GLY A 66 -2.77 17.19 -13.77
CA GLY A 66 -2.29 16.67 -15.06
C GLY A 66 -1.54 15.35 -14.92
N ILE A 67 -1.92 14.55 -13.93
CA ILE A 67 -1.31 13.25 -13.66
C ILE A 67 -1.63 12.29 -14.79
N GLY A 68 -0.59 11.70 -15.34
CA GLY A 68 -0.68 10.82 -16.49
C GLY A 68 -0.23 11.45 -17.79
N CYS A 69 0.22 12.71 -17.77
CA CYS A 69 0.77 13.35 -18.96
C CYS A 69 2.26 13.67 -18.77
N ASP A 70 3.08 13.38 -19.78
CA ASP A 70 4.46 13.84 -19.85
C ASP A 70 4.55 15.35 -20.21
N GLU A 71 5.77 15.86 -20.33
CA GLU A 71 6.04 17.26 -20.75
C GLU A 71 5.47 17.60 -22.14
N ASN A 72 5.06 16.59 -22.92
CA ASN A 72 4.46 16.72 -24.26
C ASN A 72 2.94 16.54 -24.24
N GLY A 73 2.33 16.29 -23.06
CA GLY A 73 0.89 16.08 -22.91
C GLY A 73 0.43 14.67 -23.26
N GLU A 74 1.34 13.69 -23.35
CA GLU A 74 0.99 12.28 -23.54
C GLU A 74 0.67 11.62 -22.19
N GLU A 75 -0.41 10.84 -22.15
CA GLU A 75 -0.85 10.12 -20.94
C GLU A 75 0.17 9.03 -20.53
N ASN A 76 0.91 9.26 -19.44
CA ASN A 76 1.90 8.32 -18.89
C ASN A 76 1.43 7.55 -17.65
N GLY A 77 0.23 7.84 -17.14
CA GLY A 77 -0.36 7.16 -15.98
C GLY A 77 -1.86 6.98 -16.12
N GLN A 78 -2.40 5.96 -15.47
CA GLN A 78 -3.83 5.71 -15.39
C GLN A 78 -4.24 5.64 -13.92
N LEU A 79 -5.22 6.46 -13.55
CA LEU A 79 -5.82 6.48 -12.23
C LEU A 79 -7.08 5.61 -12.22
N TYR A 80 -7.15 4.68 -11.28
CA TYR A 80 -8.32 3.85 -11.01
C TYR A 80 -8.80 4.15 -9.60
N GLU A 81 -10.04 4.60 -9.48
CA GLU A 81 -10.70 4.83 -8.19
C GLU A 81 -11.58 3.62 -7.86
N LEU A 82 -11.48 3.13 -6.63
CA LEU A 82 -12.41 2.15 -6.08
C LEU A 82 -13.50 2.91 -5.31
N ALA A 83 -14.75 2.61 -5.62
CA ALA A 83 -15.86 3.49 -5.24
C ALA A 83 -16.33 3.33 -3.79
N ASN A 84 -16.11 2.19 -3.13
CA ASN A 84 -16.73 1.95 -1.84
C ASN A 84 -15.91 1.01 -0.95
N GLY A 85 -15.52 1.49 0.21
CA GLY A 85 -15.08 0.67 1.32
C GLY A 85 -13.59 0.36 1.40
N CYS A 86 -13.22 -0.25 2.51
CA CYS A 86 -11.85 -0.64 2.80
C CYS A 86 -11.42 -1.78 1.88
N LEU A 87 -10.34 -1.59 1.14
CA LEU A 87 -9.80 -2.60 0.21
C LEU A 87 -9.49 -3.93 0.91
N CYS A 88 -9.27 -3.91 2.23
CA CYS A 88 -9.04 -5.11 3.02
C CYS A 88 -10.30 -5.96 3.23
N CYS A 89 -11.51 -5.38 3.24
CA CYS A 89 -12.76 -6.09 3.50
C CYS A 89 -13.51 -6.47 2.21
N THR A 90 -13.37 -5.68 1.13
CA THR A 90 -14.04 -5.89 -0.16
C THR A 90 -13.08 -6.35 -1.27
N VAL A 91 -11.92 -6.89 -0.90
CA VAL A 91 -10.85 -7.29 -1.85
C VAL A 91 -11.38 -8.17 -2.99
N GLN A 92 -12.32 -9.07 -2.73
CA GLN A 92 -12.82 -9.99 -3.77
C GLN A 92 -13.78 -9.30 -4.74
N GLU A 93 -14.62 -8.39 -4.29
CA GLU A 93 -15.74 -7.86 -5.09
C GLU A 93 -15.30 -6.68 -5.96
N GLU A 94 -14.45 -5.79 -5.45
CA GLU A 94 -14.03 -4.57 -6.16
C GLU A 94 -12.60 -4.63 -6.70
N PHE A 95 -11.67 -5.21 -5.95
CA PHE A 95 -10.26 -5.27 -6.33
C PHE A 95 -9.99 -6.24 -7.49
N ALA A 96 -10.57 -7.45 -7.45
CA ALA A 96 -10.30 -8.45 -8.47
C ALA A 96 -10.68 -7.99 -9.89
N PRO A 97 -11.85 -7.35 -10.17
CA PRO A 97 -12.19 -6.85 -11.48
C PRO A 97 -11.23 -5.77 -12.00
N VAL A 98 -10.75 -4.87 -11.12
CA VAL A 98 -9.78 -3.83 -11.50
C VAL A 98 -8.44 -4.48 -11.85
N MET A 99 -7.99 -5.46 -11.07
CA MET A 99 -6.76 -6.17 -11.34
C MET A 99 -6.81 -6.97 -12.66
N GLU A 100 -7.97 -7.57 -13.00
CA GLU A 100 -8.16 -8.21 -14.30
C GLU A 100 -8.07 -7.23 -15.47
N LEU A 101 -8.65 -6.03 -15.30
CA LEU A 101 -8.55 -4.96 -16.30
C LEU A 101 -7.09 -4.52 -16.50
N LEU A 102 -6.32 -4.38 -15.40
CA LEU A 102 -4.90 -4.05 -15.45
C LEU A 102 -4.08 -5.18 -16.06
N ALA A 103 -4.40 -6.44 -15.75
CA ALA A 103 -3.75 -7.61 -16.36
C ALA A 103 -3.92 -7.65 -17.88
N ALA A 104 -5.09 -7.27 -18.39
CA ALA A 104 -5.34 -7.15 -19.81
C ALA A 104 -4.51 -6.05 -20.51
N ARG A 105 -4.01 -5.08 -19.74
CA ARG A 105 -3.18 -3.96 -20.21
C ARG A 105 -1.71 -4.05 -19.79
N ARG A 106 -1.25 -5.24 -19.39
CA ARG A 106 0.09 -5.48 -18.85
C ARG A 106 1.24 -4.88 -19.68
N ASP A 107 1.09 -4.85 -21.00
CA ASP A 107 2.11 -4.30 -21.91
C ASP A 107 2.20 -2.77 -21.87
N GLN A 108 1.25 -2.12 -21.21
CA GLN A 108 1.17 -0.66 -21.05
C GLN A 108 1.54 -0.20 -19.63
N ILE A 109 1.84 -1.11 -18.70
CA ILE A 109 2.08 -0.82 -17.30
C ILE A 109 3.46 -1.34 -16.92
N ASP A 110 4.30 -0.44 -16.42
CA ASP A 110 5.63 -0.78 -15.90
C ASP A 110 5.60 -1.01 -14.39
N HIS A 111 4.68 -0.35 -13.67
CA HIS A 111 4.51 -0.46 -12.23
C HIS A 111 3.08 -0.14 -11.80
N LEU A 112 2.59 -0.84 -10.79
CA LEU A 112 1.31 -0.56 -10.12
C LEU A 112 1.59 0.05 -8.75
N VAL A 113 0.87 1.09 -8.37
CA VAL A 113 0.88 1.64 -7.02
C VAL A 113 -0.52 1.56 -6.45
N ILE A 114 -0.66 1.04 -5.25
CA ILE A 114 -1.95 0.89 -4.56
C ILE A 114 -1.88 1.70 -3.27
N GLU A 115 -2.69 2.73 -3.17
CA GLU A 115 -2.89 3.47 -1.92
C GLU A 115 -4.02 2.82 -1.13
N THR A 116 -3.74 2.44 0.11
CA THR A 116 -4.77 1.93 1.03
C THR A 116 -5.43 3.07 1.81
N SER A 117 -6.63 2.83 2.33
CA SER A 117 -7.22 3.74 3.30
C SER A 117 -6.34 3.86 4.56
N GLY A 118 -6.53 4.94 5.34
CA GLY A 118 -5.74 5.18 6.53
C GLY A 118 -5.89 4.13 7.64
N LEU A 119 -6.99 3.38 7.63
CA LEU A 119 -7.32 2.35 8.61
C LEU A 119 -7.14 0.92 8.07
N ALA A 120 -6.68 0.77 6.83
CA ALA A 120 -6.51 -0.53 6.21
C ALA A 120 -5.29 -1.28 6.75
N LEU A 121 -5.46 -2.58 6.93
CA LEU A 121 -4.38 -3.51 7.18
C LEU A 121 -3.77 -3.93 5.83
N PRO A 122 -2.47 -3.76 5.62
CA PRO A 122 -1.86 -4.10 4.33
C PRO A 122 -1.72 -5.61 4.09
N LYS A 123 -1.64 -6.43 5.14
CA LYS A 123 -1.40 -7.87 5.02
C LYS A 123 -2.45 -8.61 4.19
N PRO A 124 -3.77 -8.46 4.40
CA PRO A 124 -4.78 -9.11 3.56
C PRO A 124 -4.68 -8.72 2.08
N LEU A 125 -4.34 -7.45 1.80
CA LEU A 125 -4.14 -7.01 0.42
C LEU A 125 -2.91 -7.68 -0.22
N VAL A 126 -1.80 -7.83 0.51
CA VAL A 126 -0.61 -8.54 0.01
C VAL A 126 -0.95 -10.02 -0.24
N GLN A 127 -1.70 -10.67 0.65
CA GLN A 127 -2.13 -12.07 0.48
C GLN A 127 -2.99 -12.26 -0.76
N ALA A 128 -3.80 -11.26 -1.16
CA ALA A 128 -4.60 -11.33 -2.38
C ALA A 128 -3.75 -11.52 -3.66
N PHE A 129 -2.50 -11.10 -3.66
CA PHE A 129 -1.58 -11.34 -4.79
C PHE A 129 -1.21 -12.81 -4.97
N GLN A 130 -1.42 -13.67 -3.97
CA GLN A 130 -1.26 -15.12 -4.08
C GLN A 130 -2.43 -15.80 -4.78
N TRP A 131 -3.55 -15.11 -5.01
CA TRP A 131 -4.71 -15.68 -5.69
C TRP A 131 -4.36 -16.17 -7.09
N PRO A 132 -4.95 -17.28 -7.54
CA PRO A 132 -4.67 -17.88 -8.85
C PRO A 132 -4.83 -16.91 -10.04
N ALA A 133 -5.77 -15.96 -9.93
CA ALA A 133 -6.02 -14.93 -10.96
C ALA A 133 -4.88 -13.90 -11.04
N LEU A 134 -4.18 -13.61 -9.95
CA LEU A 134 -3.23 -12.49 -9.85
C LEU A 134 -1.76 -12.95 -9.84
N ARG A 135 -1.44 -14.04 -9.16
CA ARG A 135 -0.08 -14.51 -8.87
C ARG A 135 0.85 -14.68 -10.07
N ASN A 136 0.29 -14.89 -11.27
CA ASN A 136 1.07 -15.08 -12.49
C ASN A 136 1.32 -13.75 -13.24
N THR A 137 0.58 -12.69 -12.90
CA THR A 137 0.62 -11.41 -13.60
C THR A 137 1.24 -10.31 -12.76
N PHE A 138 1.04 -10.36 -11.45
CA PHE A 138 1.51 -9.34 -10.51
C PHE A 138 2.46 -9.92 -9.47
N THR A 139 3.24 -9.04 -8.83
CA THR A 139 4.06 -9.34 -7.65
C THR A 139 4.13 -8.10 -6.77
N VAL A 140 4.15 -8.27 -5.46
CA VAL A 140 4.28 -7.14 -4.54
C VAL A 140 5.74 -6.75 -4.41
N ASP A 141 6.08 -5.61 -4.99
CA ASP A 141 7.44 -5.05 -4.99
C ASP A 141 7.86 -4.62 -3.58
N ALA A 142 6.97 -3.93 -2.87
CA ALA A 142 7.18 -3.51 -1.48
C ALA A 142 5.88 -3.04 -0.82
N VAL A 143 5.84 -3.09 0.51
CA VAL A 143 4.90 -2.34 1.36
C VAL A 143 5.62 -1.12 1.92
N VAL A 144 5.09 0.07 1.62
CA VAL A 144 5.61 1.37 2.05
C VAL A 144 4.66 1.97 3.07
N THR A 145 5.10 2.11 4.31
CA THR A 145 4.31 2.72 5.38
C THR A 145 4.71 4.17 5.57
N VAL A 146 3.76 5.09 5.41
CA VAL A 146 3.96 6.53 5.60
C VAL A 146 3.53 6.93 7.02
N VAL A 147 4.44 7.50 7.77
CA VAL A 147 4.26 7.90 9.17
C VAL A 147 4.27 9.42 9.28
N ASP A 148 3.26 9.97 9.95
CA ASP A 148 3.22 11.38 10.36
C ASP A 148 4.16 11.59 11.56
N ALA A 149 5.39 12.03 11.31
CA ALA A 149 6.40 12.15 12.33
C ALA A 149 6.02 13.13 13.46
N PRO A 150 5.47 14.33 13.21
CA PRO A 150 4.94 15.21 14.25
C PRO A 150 3.84 14.58 15.11
N ALA A 151 2.90 13.86 14.51
CA ALA A 151 1.83 13.19 15.26
C ALA A 151 2.40 12.14 16.21
N VAL A 152 3.31 11.28 15.74
CA VAL A 152 3.98 10.27 16.59
C VAL A 152 4.82 10.93 17.68
N ALA A 153 5.51 12.04 17.40
CA ALA A 153 6.24 12.81 18.41
C ALA A 153 5.31 13.34 19.53
N ALA A 154 4.07 13.68 19.19
CA ALA A 154 3.04 14.11 20.13
C ALA A 154 2.34 12.94 20.85
N GLY A 155 2.70 11.69 20.58
CA GLY A 155 2.03 10.50 21.15
C GLY A 155 0.69 10.17 20.47
N LEU A 156 0.52 10.62 19.23
CA LEU A 156 -0.65 10.38 18.39
C LEU A 156 -0.23 9.54 17.18
N PHE A 157 -1.20 8.95 16.46
CA PHE A 157 -0.93 8.21 15.22
C PHE A 157 -1.28 9.01 13.97
N ALA A 158 -2.10 10.05 14.14
CA ALA A 158 -2.52 10.98 13.09
C ALA A 158 -2.65 12.39 13.63
N ASP A 159 -2.48 13.38 12.76
CA ASP A 159 -2.61 14.82 13.09
C ASP A 159 -4.03 15.20 13.57
N ASN A 160 -5.04 14.49 13.06
CA ASN A 160 -6.46 14.70 13.42
C ASN A 160 -7.13 13.42 13.91
N PRO A 161 -7.03 13.08 15.21
CA PRO A 161 -7.67 11.88 15.78
C PRO A 161 -9.20 11.87 15.62
N VAL A 162 -9.85 13.05 15.62
CA VAL A 162 -11.30 13.17 15.44
C VAL A 162 -11.72 12.73 14.03
N ALA A 163 -10.93 13.09 13.02
CA ALA A 163 -11.18 12.65 11.65
C ALA A 163 -10.97 11.14 11.50
N VAL A 164 -9.97 10.57 12.17
CA VAL A 164 -9.73 9.12 12.21
C VAL A 164 -10.91 8.39 12.85
N ASP A 165 -11.42 8.88 13.99
CA ASP A 165 -12.60 8.32 14.65
C ASP A 165 -13.87 8.44 13.79
N ALA A 166 -14.02 9.54 13.06
CA ALA A 166 -15.15 9.75 12.15
C ALA A 166 -15.09 8.77 10.97
N GLN A 167 -13.91 8.59 10.38
CA GLN A 167 -13.67 7.62 9.30
C GLN A 167 -13.97 6.20 9.80
N ARG A 168 -13.49 5.83 10.99
CA ARG A 168 -13.72 4.51 11.58
C ARG A 168 -15.21 4.22 11.76
N ARG A 169 -16.01 5.20 12.22
CA ARG A 169 -17.46 5.04 12.41
C ARG A 169 -18.25 5.00 11.09
N ALA A 170 -17.69 5.58 10.03
CA ALA A 170 -18.32 5.63 8.72
C ALA A 170 -18.01 4.38 7.87
N ASP A 171 -17.05 3.55 8.27
CA ASP A 171 -16.65 2.35 7.57
C ASP A 171 -17.41 1.13 8.12
N ASP A 172 -18.54 0.82 7.50
CA ASP A 172 -19.38 -0.36 7.84
C ASP A 172 -18.68 -1.70 7.58
N ASN A 173 -17.52 -1.67 6.88
CA ASN A 173 -16.73 -2.86 6.54
C ASN A 173 -15.55 -3.08 7.49
N LEU A 174 -15.30 -2.17 8.43
CA LEU A 174 -14.33 -2.39 9.48
C LEU A 174 -14.93 -3.31 10.54
N ASP A 175 -14.67 -4.60 10.41
CA ASP A 175 -15.07 -5.62 11.39
C ASP A 175 -14.33 -5.48 12.74
N HIS A 176 -13.43 -4.49 12.87
CA HIS A 176 -12.51 -4.43 13.99
C HIS A 176 -12.73 -3.21 14.87
N ASP A 177 -13.00 -3.47 16.13
CA ASP A 177 -12.83 -2.53 17.23
C ASP A 177 -11.36 -2.41 17.71
N SER A 178 -10.40 -2.89 16.90
CA SER A 178 -8.98 -2.90 17.23
C SER A 178 -8.47 -1.50 17.63
N PRO A 179 -7.71 -1.37 18.71
CA PRO A 179 -7.13 -0.10 19.11
C PRO A 179 -6.31 0.51 17.97
N LEU A 180 -6.33 1.86 17.83
CA LEU A 180 -5.54 2.53 16.79
C LEU A 180 -4.03 2.24 16.93
N ALA A 181 -3.56 1.92 18.13
CA ALA A 181 -2.19 1.51 18.37
C ALA A 181 -1.85 0.20 17.64
N GLU A 182 -2.71 -0.80 17.73
CA GLU A 182 -2.52 -2.10 17.06
C GLU A 182 -2.53 -1.97 15.55
N LEU A 183 -3.44 -1.15 15.00
CA LEU A 183 -3.44 -0.83 13.56
C LEU A 183 -2.13 -0.18 13.10
N PHE A 184 -1.58 0.71 13.92
CA PHE A 184 -0.31 1.37 13.62
C PHE A 184 0.85 0.36 13.66
N GLU A 185 0.88 -0.49 14.67
CA GLU A 185 1.88 -1.56 14.84
C GLU A 185 1.80 -2.55 13.68
N ASP A 186 0.59 -2.98 13.29
CA ASP A 186 0.38 -3.91 12.15
C ASP A 186 0.81 -3.31 10.80
N GLN A 187 0.56 -2.01 10.59
CA GLN A 187 1.04 -1.32 9.40
C GLN A 187 2.57 -1.25 9.36
N LEU A 188 3.23 -1.11 10.52
CA LEU A 188 4.69 -1.11 10.62
C LEU A 188 5.29 -2.51 10.52
N ALA A 189 4.65 -3.52 11.13
CA ALA A 189 5.09 -4.91 11.08
C ALA A 189 5.12 -5.48 9.65
N THR A 190 4.26 -4.96 8.78
CA THR A 190 4.20 -5.37 7.37
C THR A 190 5.08 -4.55 6.43
N ALA A 191 5.75 -3.49 6.91
CA ALA A 191 6.54 -2.58 6.08
C ALA A 191 7.83 -3.20 5.53
N ASP A 192 8.20 -2.85 4.30
CA ASP A 192 9.53 -3.03 3.69
C ASP A 192 10.31 -1.72 3.66
N LEU A 193 9.59 -0.60 3.67
CA LEU A 193 10.12 0.75 3.76
C LEU A 193 9.21 1.60 4.64
N VAL A 194 9.78 2.35 5.57
CA VAL A 194 9.04 3.34 6.33
C VAL A 194 9.47 4.74 5.94
N ILE A 195 8.50 5.59 5.64
CA ILE A 195 8.70 7.00 5.33
C ILE A 195 8.26 7.84 6.53
N LEU A 196 9.22 8.47 7.21
CA LEU A 196 8.93 9.51 8.19
C LEU A 196 8.65 10.82 7.45
N HIS A 197 7.39 11.16 7.33
CA HIS A 197 6.94 12.35 6.61
C HIS A 197 6.75 13.55 7.53
N LYS A 198 6.70 14.76 6.95
CA LYS A 198 6.54 16.03 7.67
C LYS A 198 7.66 16.33 8.69
N THR A 199 8.86 15.85 8.44
CA THR A 199 10.01 16.09 9.34
C THR A 199 10.59 17.50 9.23
N ASP A 200 10.07 18.31 8.30
CA ASP A 200 10.43 19.72 8.15
C ASP A 200 9.96 20.52 9.38
N GLY A 201 10.90 21.18 10.03
CA GLY A 201 10.63 21.96 11.23
C GLY A 201 10.65 21.20 12.57
N MET A 202 10.88 19.88 12.54
CA MET A 202 11.10 19.09 13.76
C MET A 202 12.54 19.23 14.27
N ASP A 203 12.69 19.18 15.61
CA ASP A 203 14.00 19.10 16.24
C ASP A 203 14.66 17.71 15.95
N PRO A 204 15.98 17.64 15.70
CA PRO A 204 16.68 16.37 15.51
C PRO A 204 16.48 15.36 16.65
N ALA A 205 16.34 15.82 17.89
CA ALA A 205 16.07 14.94 19.03
C ALA A 205 14.65 14.36 19.00
N GLU A 206 13.68 15.12 18.51
CA GLU A 206 12.30 14.63 18.30
C GLU A 206 12.27 13.59 17.19
N ILE A 207 12.95 13.84 16.07
CA ILE A 207 13.07 12.89 14.96
C ILE A 207 13.69 11.58 15.46
N ALA A 208 14.79 11.63 16.21
CA ALA A 208 15.44 10.45 16.78
C ALA A 208 14.53 9.65 17.72
N ARG A 209 13.67 10.35 18.50
CA ARG A 209 12.67 9.69 19.34
C ARG A 209 11.61 8.99 18.51
N VAL A 210 11.09 9.63 17.46
CA VAL A 210 10.13 9.02 16.53
C VAL A 210 10.75 7.81 15.84
N GLU A 211 11.99 7.91 15.35
CA GLU A 211 12.70 6.75 14.78
C GLU A 211 12.77 5.58 15.76
N THR A 212 13.02 5.86 17.04
CA THR A 212 13.10 4.81 18.08
C THR A 212 11.76 4.10 18.24
N ILE A 213 10.65 4.86 18.31
CA ILE A 213 9.29 4.33 18.40
C ILE A 213 8.96 3.45 17.16
N VAL A 214 9.18 3.99 15.98
CA VAL A 214 8.87 3.29 14.73
C VAL A 214 9.72 2.03 14.55
N ARG A 215 11.01 2.08 14.92
CA ARG A 215 11.89 0.90 14.82
C ARG A 215 11.53 -0.22 15.77
N ALA A 216 10.87 0.07 16.89
CA ALA A 216 10.42 -0.94 17.83
C ALA A 216 9.37 -1.87 17.20
N GLU A 217 8.53 -1.33 16.31
CA GLU A 217 7.41 -2.03 15.68
C GLU A 217 7.72 -2.49 14.23
N THR A 218 8.89 -2.14 13.68
CA THR A 218 9.26 -2.55 12.33
C THR A 218 10.17 -3.79 12.33
N PRO A 219 10.05 -4.69 11.34
CA PRO A 219 10.96 -5.82 11.18
C PRO A 219 12.42 -5.36 11.05
N ALA A 220 13.34 -6.21 11.54
CA ALA A 220 14.75 -5.93 11.47
C ALA A 220 15.21 -5.72 10.02
N GLY A 221 15.96 -4.63 9.76
CA GLY A 221 16.51 -4.32 8.45
C GLY A 221 15.58 -3.48 7.55
N VAL A 222 14.38 -3.14 7.99
CA VAL A 222 13.52 -2.18 7.29
C VAL A 222 14.20 -0.80 7.28
N LYS A 223 14.23 -0.17 6.10
CA LYS A 223 14.81 1.17 5.95
C LYS A 223 13.81 2.22 6.40
N LEU A 224 14.29 3.21 7.17
CA LEU A 224 13.56 4.44 7.45
C LEU A 224 14.15 5.57 6.60
N VAL A 225 13.27 6.32 5.94
CA VAL A 225 13.65 7.47 5.10
C VAL A 225 12.88 8.70 5.57
N HIS A 226 13.59 9.81 5.76
CA HIS A 226 12.94 11.08 6.09
C HIS A 226 12.53 11.79 4.80
N VAL A 227 11.29 12.22 4.74
CA VAL A 227 10.73 12.87 3.57
C VAL A 227 10.02 14.16 3.96
N GLN A 228 10.31 15.21 3.22
CA GLN A 228 9.68 16.51 3.37
C GLN A 228 8.84 16.80 2.12
N HIS A 229 7.61 17.30 2.32
CA HIS A 229 6.69 17.66 1.24
C HIS A 229 6.46 16.54 0.20
N GLY A 230 6.54 15.27 0.61
CA GLY A 230 6.39 14.10 -0.26
C GLY A 230 7.53 13.90 -1.27
N ARG A 231 8.62 14.65 -1.19
CA ARG A 231 9.72 14.63 -2.16
C ARG A 231 10.64 13.44 -1.90
N ILE A 232 10.51 12.44 -2.74
CA ILE A 232 11.35 11.23 -2.72
C ILE A 232 11.65 10.82 -4.16
N ASP A 233 12.82 10.27 -4.39
CA ASP A 233 13.15 9.72 -5.70
C ASP A 233 12.31 8.45 -5.97
N ALA A 234 11.77 8.34 -7.20
CA ALA A 234 10.94 7.19 -7.58
C ALA A 234 11.69 5.85 -7.43
N SER A 235 13.00 5.82 -7.60
CA SER A 235 13.82 4.62 -7.42
C SER A 235 13.89 4.11 -5.98
N VAL A 236 13.54 4.94 -4.99
CA VAL A 236 13.47 4.52 -3.58
C VAL A 236 12.16 3.79 -3.29
N LEU A 237 11.09 4.16 -4.02
CA LEU A 237 9.75 3.59 -3.83
C LEU A 237 9.46 2.41 -4.75
N LEU A 238 10.09 2.38 -5.93
CA LEU A 238 9.77 1.44 -6.99
C LEU A 238 10.99 0.59 -7.34
N GLY A 239 10.81 -0.72 -7.49
CA GLY A 239 11.86 -1.65 -7.91
C GLY A 239 12.69 -2.19 -6.74
N MET A 240 12.06 -2.41 -5.59
CA MET A 240 12.69 -3.06 -4.43
C MET A 240 12.79 -4.58 -4.62
N GLU A 241 11.97 -5.16 -5.50
CA GLU A 241 11.98 -6.58 -5.92
C GLU A 241 11.87 -7.55 -4.74
N ARG A 242 11.03 -7.25 -3.76
CA ARG A 242 10.90 -8.03 -2.52
C ARG A 242 10.06 -9.29 -2.66
N ALA A 243 9.13 -9.36 -3.64
CA ALA A 243 8.13 -10.42 -3.75
C ALA A 243 7.47 -10.71 -2.38
N VAL A 244 6.90 -9.66 -1.80
CA VAL A 244 6.43 -9.63 -0.39
C VAL A 244 5.39 -10.70 -0.13
N GLU A 245 4.56 -11.00 -1.13
CA GLU A 245 3.52 -12.04 -1.07
C GLU A 245 4.06 -13.43 -0.74
N ASP A 246 5.31 -13.72 -1.08
CA ASP A 246 5.93 -15.03 -0.83
C ASP A 246 6.28 -15.25 0.66
N ALA A 247 6.42 -14.17 1.44
CA ALA A 247 6.85 -14.22 2.84
C ALA A 247 5.88 -13.51 3.81
N ILE A 248 4.74 -13.05 3.33
CA ILE A 248 3.82 -12.22 4.12
C ILE A 248 3.24 -12.96 5.33
N ASP A 249 2.97 -14.26 5.21
CA ASP A 249 2.40 -15.06 6.28
C ASP A 249 3.37 -15.25 7.46
N ALA A 250 4.66 -15.02 7.25
CA ALA A 250 5.67 -15.04 8.32
C ALA A 250 5.70 -13.72 9.13
N ARG A 251 5.07 -12.64 8.63
CA ARG A 251 4.95 -11.36 9.32
C ARG A 251 3.76 -11.40 10.25
N LYS A 252 4.03 -11.55 11.55
CA LYS A 252 2.98 -11.59 12.57
C LYS A 252 2.39 -10.19 12.79
N THR A 253 1.07 -10.15 12.90
CA THR A 253 0.26 -8.96 13.19
C THR A 253 -0.69 -9.28 14.33
N HIS A 254 -1.22 -8.28 15.02
CA HIS A 254 -2.23 -8.47 16.07
C HIS A 254 -3.48 -9.16 15.53
N HIS A 255 -3.85 -8.85 14.31
CA HIS A 255 -5.00 -9.43 13.63
C HIS A 255 -4.90 -10.96 13.44
N ASP A 256 -3.70 -11.53 13.27
CA ASP A 256 -3.52 -12.99 13.16
C ASP A 256 -3.88 -13.72 14.46
N GLU A 257 -3.74 -13.04 15.62
CA GLU A 257 -4.02 -13.62 16.93
C GLU A 257 -5.53 -13.68 17.21
N GLU A 258 -6.33 -12.77 16.62
CA GLU A 258 -7.79 -12.77 16.73
C GLU A 258 -8.45 -13.85 15.90
N GLU A 259 -7.96 -14.15 14.70
CA GLU A 259 -8.47 -15.23 13.85
C GLU A 259 -8.25 -16.61 14.46
N ASP A 260 -7.14 -16.84 15.18
CA ASP A 260 -6.87 -18.10 15.86
C ASP A 260 -7.86 -18.38 17.01
N HIS A 261 -8.45 -17.35 17.62
CA HIS A 261 -9.43 -17.51 18.70
C HIS A 261 -10.84 -17.86 18.21
N ASP A 262 -11.24 -17.47 17.02
CA ASP A 262 -12.57 -17.78 16.45
C ASP A 262 -12.66 -19.21 15.88
N HIS A 263 -11.55 -19.82 15.48
CA HIS A 263 -11.53 -21.19 14.97
C HIS A 263 -11.65 -22.27 16.07
N ASP A 264 -11.27 -21.97 17.30
CA ASP A 264 -11.40 -22.90 18.44
C ASP A 264 -12.84 -22.97 19.01
N ALA A 265 -13.74 -22.08 18.59
CA ALA A 265 -15.12 -22.04 19.11
C ALA A 265 -16.11 -22.96 18.34
N PHE A 266 -15.71 -23.60 17.25
CA PHE A 266 -16.55 -24.53 16.49
C PHE A 266 -16.11 -25.98 16.63
N ASP A 267 -16.25 -26.55 17.83
CA ASP A 267 -16.33 -27.99 18.01
C ASP A 267 -17.67 -28.50 17.46
N SER A 268 -17.64 -29.13 16.29
CA SER A 268 -18.82 -29.76 15.69
C SER A 268 -19.25 -30.95 16.51
N VAL A 269 -20.34 -30.83 17.24
CA VAL A 269 -21.07 -31.98 17.80
C VAL A 269 -21.84 -32.65 16.66
N SER A 270 -21.30 -33.70 16.10
CA SER A 270 -22.06 -34.63 15.26
C SER A 270 -22.83 -35.61 16.16
N VAL A 271 -24.17 -35.56 16.06
CA VAL A 271 -25.12 -36.54 16.62
C VAL A 271 -25.39 -37.60 15.56
#